data_d9fcefc9db7fbe500f64fd25c062fc8a
#
_entry.id   d9fcefc9db7fbe500f64fd25c062fc8a
#
_cell.length_a   1.000
_cell.length_b   1.000
_cell.length_c   1.000
_cell.angle_alpha   90.00
_cell.angle_beta   90.00
_cell.angle_gamma   90.00
#
_symmetry.space_group_name_H-M   'P 1'
#
loop_
_entity.id
_entity.type
_entity.pdbx_description
1 polymer ?
#
loop_
_entity_poly.entity_id
_entity_poly.type
_entity_poly.pdbx_seq_one_letter_code
_entity_poly.pdbx_strand_id
1 'polypeptide(L)'
;MVAGPFRSCTNLMKYMIDKYTLSKGLYNKWFWKHGFPPTMPSRKKIIPSRIPIVVMVIDPYIWHSSMYQFWLRRRPELLGNGETLQQFIRKNICIYDNTRINHNPQYLFDTPSDYWNKFYFSWLHWPAVSRQVVFVKSSDLLQRPSSLIAEIVSKFRLEFRHDDSVIHLPKTRKGPAVKPLEDSSVKKLDDLDVRFIKSRVNPDIEQKLEDVCLKLPS
;
A
#
# COMPACT_ATOMS: atom_id res chain seq x y z
N MET A 1 -7.59 -0.43 10.57
CA MET A 1 -6.12 -0.26 10.33
C MET A 1 -5.82 -0.13 8.85
N VAL A 2 -4.65 0.42 8.48
CA VAL A 2 -4.23 0.54 7.09
C VAL A 2 -2.92 -0.19 6.89
N ALA A 3 -2.84 -1.03 5.85
CA ALA A 3 -1.64 -1.74 5.39
C ALA A 3 -1.42 -1.46 3.89
N GLY A 4 -0.23 -1.74 3.41
CA GLY A 4 0.12 -1.63 2.00
C GLY A 4 1.63 -1.60 1.82
N PRO A 5 2.18 -2.02 0.70
CA PRO A 5 3.61 -1.90 0.45
C PRO A 5 4.03 -0.42 0.51
N PHE A 6 5.31 -0.16 0.54
CA PHE A 6 5.78 1.24 0.46
C PHE A 6 5.16 1.94 -0.75
N ARG A 7 4.89 3.25 -0.61
CA ARG A 7 4.33 4.09 -1.70
C ARG A 7 2.92 3.77 -2.17
N SER A 8 2.17 2.90 -1.50
CA SER A 8 0.79 2.54 -1.82
C SER A 8 -0.27 3.45 -1.19
N CYS A 9 0.05 4.70 -0.92
CA CYS A 9 -0.89 5.69 -0.35
C CYS A 9 -1.43 5.38 1.07
N THR A 10 -0.76 4.52 1.86
CA THR A 10 -1.20 4.16 3.23
C THR A 10 -1.39 5.38 4.14
N ASN A 11 -0.49 6.38 4.07
CA ASN A 11 -0.60 7.59 4.88
C ASN A 11 -1.79 8.45 4.45
N LEU A 12 -2.05 8.52 3.15
CA LEU A 12 -3.18 9.25 2.60
C LEU A 12 -4.51 8.59 3.03
N MET A 13 -4.62 7.28 2.88
CA MET A 13 -5.80 6.52 3.33
C MET A 13 -6.07 6.75 4.82
N LYS A 14 -5.03 6.64 5.67
CA LYS A 14 -5.18 6.93 7.09
C LYS A 14 -5.70 8.36 7.33
N TYR A 15 -5.11 9.35 6.65
CA TYR A 15 -5.55 10.74 6.76
C TYR A 15 -7.02 10.91 6.35
N MET A 16 -7.45 10.27 5.28
CA MET A 16 -8.84 10.34 4.80
C MET A 16 -9.82 9.75 5.82
N ILE A 17 -9.48 8.58 6.39
CA ILE A 17 -10.28 7.98 7.48
C ILE A 17 -10.36 8.93 8.67
N ASP A 18 -9.23 9.46 9.14
CA ASP A 18 -9.19 10.37 10.31
C ASP A 18 -9.99 11.65 10.09
N LYS A 19 -9.96 12.19 8.88
CA LYS A 19 -10.59 13.47 8.56
C LYS A 19 -12.09 13.34 8.38
N TYR A 20 -12.54 12.30 7.68
CA TYR A 20 -13.93 12.22 7.19
C TYR A 20 -14.80 11.24 7.98
N THR A 21 -14.23 10.46 8.91
CA THR A 21 -15.01 9.56 9.75
C THR A 21 -14.78 9.83 11.23
N LEU A 22 -15.71 9.38 12.10
CA LEU A 22 -15.50 9.41 13.54
C LEU A 22 -14.47 8.36 14.00
N SER A 23 -14.09 7.46 13.12
CA SER A 23 -13.08 6.43 13.38
C SER A 23 -11.68 6.98 13.26
N LYS A 24 -10.75 6.41 14.00
CA LYS A 24 -9.32 6.75 13.92
C LYS A 24 -8.56 5.73 13.08
N GLY A 25 -7.97 6.17 11.99
CA GLY A 25 -7.08 5.37 11.18
C GLY A 25 -5.80 5.01 11.96
N LEU A 26 -5.45 3.74 11.99
CA LEU A 26 -4.27 3.25 12.70
C LEU A 26 -3.35 2.50 11.75
N TYR A 27 -2.04 2.64 11.99
CA TYR A 27 -1.01 1.77 11.44
C TYR A 27 0.08 1.55 12.50
N ASN A 28 0.90 0.54 12.32
CA ASN A 28 2.00 0.22 13.23
C ASN A 28 1.55 -0.06 14.69
N LYS A 29 0.37 -0.64 14.88
CA LYS A 29 -0.13 -1.01 16.21
C LYS A 29 -0.02 -2.52 16.48
N TRP A 30 -0.57 -3.34 15.62
CA TRP A 30 -0.52 -4.80 15.73
C TRP A 30 0.41 -5.43 14.71
N PHE A 31 0.64 -4.74 13.60
CA PHE A 31 1.59 -5.11 12.57
C PHE A 31 2.19 -3.83 11.95
N TRP A 32 3.35 -3.98 11.36
CA TRP A 32 3.94 -2.90 10.58
C TRP A 32 3.16 -2.69 9.29
N LYS A 33 2.79 -1.45 8.99
CA LYS A 33 1.92 -1.12 7.85
C LYS A 33 2.47 -1.58 6.48
N HIS A 34 3.77 -1.77 6.36
CA HIS A 34 4.45 -2.26 5.16
C HIS A 34 4.90 -3.72 5.28
N GLY A 35 4.52 -4.37 6.37
CA GLY A 35 4.83 -5.76 6.65
C GLY A 35 3.73 -6.73 6.26
N PHE A 36 4.00 -7.98 6.55
CA PHE A 36 3.06 -9.08 6.35
C PHE A 36 2.02 -9.14 7.47
N PRO A 37 0.87 -9.76 7.22
CA PRO A 37 -0.08 -10.03 8.29
C PRO A 37 0.56 -10.92 9.35
N PRO A 38 0.16 -10.81 10.63
CA PRO A 38 0.70 -11.65 11.69
C PRO A 38 0.34 -13.12 11.44
N THR A 39 1.36 -13.96 11.31
CA THR A 39 1.20 -15.40 11.00
C THR A 39 0.84 -16.24 12.21
N MET A 40 1.15 -15.75 13.41
CA MET A 40 0.74 -16.41 14.66
C MET A 40 0.17 -15.37 15.63
N PRO A 41 -0.94 -15.68 16.31
CA PRO A 41 -1.36 -14.88 17.43
C PRO A 41 -0.34 -15.12 18.55
N SER A 42 0.69 -14.28 18.63
CA SER A 42 1.39 -14.18 19.91
C SER A 42 0.33 -13.78 20.94
N ARG A 43 0.32 -14.41 22.11
CA ARG A 43 -0.68 -14.12 23.19
C ARG A 43 -0.85 -12.63 23.51
N LYS A 44 0.05 -11.79 23.03
CA LYS A 44 0.08 -10.33 23.25
C LYS A 44 -0.38 -9.48 22.05
N LYS A 45 -0.64 -10.05 20.85
CA LYS A 45 -0.90 -9.25 19.62
C LYS A 45 -2.00 -9.84 18.74
N ILE A 46 -3.08 -10.30 19.36
CA ILE A 46 -4.29 -10.69 18.60
C ILE A 46 -4.96 -9.41 18.10
N ILE A 47 -5.10 -9.28 16.77
CA ILE A 47 -5.92 -8.23 16.21
C ILE A 47 -7.37 -8.55 16.56
N PRO A 48 -8.06 -7.67 17.31
CA PRO A 48 -9.46 -7.93 17.64
C PRO A 48 -10.29 -8.13 16.37
N SER A 49 -11.16 -9.11 16.37
CA SER A 49 -11.97 -9.50 15.19
C SER A 49 -12.84 -8.37 14.64
N ARG A 50 -13.11 -7.34 15.41
CA ARG A 50 -13.90 -6.16 15.03
C ARG A 50 -13.09 -5.02 14.39
N ILE A 51 -11.75 -5.16 14.26
CA ILE A 51 -10.92 -4.09 13.72
C ILE A 51 -10.87 -4.19 12.19
N PRO A 52 -11.46 -3.23 11.46
CA PRO A 52 -11.36 -3.18 10.00
C PRO A 52 -9.92 -2.98 9.53
N ILE A 53 -9.54 -3.65 8.46
CA ILE A 53 -8.22 -3.52 7.83
C ILE A 53 -8.41 -3.14 6.37
N VAL A 54 -7.83 -2.03 5.98
CA VAL A 54 -7.73 -1.58 4.59
C VAL A 54 -6.35 -1.92 4.08
N VAL A 55 -6.26 -2.77 3.07
CA VAL A 55 -5.01 -3.10 2.37
C VAL A 55 -4.95 -2.32 1.07
N MET A 56 -3.98 -1.41 0.99
CA MET A 56 -3.78 -0.61 -0.21
C MET A 56 -3.10 -1.42 -1.30
N VAL A 57 -3.70 -1.42 -2.48
CA VAL A 57 -3.19 -2.09 -3.68
C VAL A 57 -2.61 -1.05 -4.63
N ILE A 58 -1.42 -1.29 -5.12
CA ILE A 58 -0.75 -0.44 -6.11
C ILE A 58 -0.26 -1.31 -7.27
N ASP A 59 -0.47 -0.80 -8.46
CA ASP A 59 0.04 -1.40 -9.69
C ASP A 59 1.56 -1.65 -9.60
N PRO A 60 2.06 -2.82 -9.96
CA PRO A 60 3.48 -3.16 -9.80
C PRO A 60 4.41 -2.26 -10.62
N TYR A 61 4.02 -1.83 -11.80
CA TYR A 61 4.87 -0.99 -12.65
C TYR A 61 5.01 0.41 -12.05
N ILE A 62 3.89 0.99 -11.65
CA ILE A 62 3.86 2.28 -10.94
C ILE A 62 4.64 2.17 -9.62
N TRP A 63 4.49 1.06 -8.92
CA TRP A 63 5.14 0.85 -7.64
C TRP A 63 6.65 0.85 -7.73
N HIS A 64 7.25 0.13 -8.70
CA HIS A 64 8.70 0.06 -8.88
C HIS A 64 9.31 1.45 -9.11
N SER A 65 8.74 2.21 -10.02
CA SER A 65 9.20 3.58 -10.30
C SER A 65 9.06 4.49 -9.08
N SER A 66 7.91 4.43 -8.39
CA SER A 66 7.65 5.25 -7.19
C SER A 66 8.56 4.87 -6.02
N MET A 67 8.88 3.58 -5.85
CA MET A 67 9.76 3.09 -4.81
C MET A 67 11.21 3.52 -5.04
N TYR A 68 11.71 3.39 -6.26
CA TYR A 68 13.03 3.88 -6.66
C TYR A 68 13.17 5.38 -6.38
N GLN A 69 12.21 6.20 -6.83
CA GLN A 69 12.22 7.64 -6.58
C GLN A 69 12.15 8.00 -5.10
N PHE A 70 11.43 7.22 -4.32
CA PHE A 70 11.38 7.42 -2.87
C PHE A 70 12.74 7.14 -2.22
N TRP A 71 13.40 6.04 -2.57
CA TRP A 71 14.72 5.73 -2.03
C TRP A 71 15.77 6.74 -2.48
N LEU A 72 15.77 7.11 -3.75
CA LEU A 72 16.69 8.13 -4.27
C LEU A 72 16.62 9.46 -3.49
N ARG A 73 15.43 9.85 -3.04
CA ARG A 73 15.23 11.12 -2.32
C ARG A 73 15.34 11.01 -0.80
N ARG A 74 15.05 9.88 -0.23
CA ARG A 74 14.88 9.75 1.23
C ARG A 74 15.86 8.79 1.88
N ARG A 75 16.36 7.85 1.13
CA ARG A 75 17.23 6.76 1.59
C ARG A 75 18.26 6.41 0.51
N PRO A 76 19.03 7.40 0.06
CA PRO A 76 20.02 7.16 -1.01
C PRO A 76 21.06 6.11 -0.61
N GLU A 77 21.28 5.91 0.68
CA GLU A 77 22.16 4.87 1.23
C GLU A 77 21.69 3.44 0.91
N LEU A 78 20.42 3.26 0.56
CA LEU A 78 19.88 1.95 0.14
C LEU A 78 20.09 1.69 -1.36
N LEU A 79 20.50 2.73 -2.10
CA LEU A 79 20.88 2.62 -3.51
C LEU A 79 22.41 2.66 -3.61
N GLY A 80 22.95 1.91 -4.56
CA GLY A 80 24.37 2.06 -4.94
C GLY A 80 24.63 3.43 -5.57
N ASN A 81 25.89 3.88 -5.52
CA ASN A 81 26.28 5.13 -6.16
C ASN A 81 25.97 5.10 -7.66
N GLY A 82 25.13 6.04 -8.12
CA GLY A 82 24.71 6.10 -9.52
C GLY A 82 23.74 5.01 -9.95
N GLU A 83 23.18 4.23 -9.01
CA GLU A 83 22.24 3.16 -9.33
C GLU A 83 21.05 3.69 -10.13
N THR A 84 20.77 3.04 -11.26
CA THR A 84 19.65 3.37 -12.13
C THR A 84 18.38 2.62 -11.73
N LEU A 85 17.22 3.04 -12.28
CA LEU A 85 15.96 2.32 -12.09
C LEU A 85 16.07 0.87 -12.61
N GLN A 86 16.73 0.66 -13.75
CA GLN A 86 16.95 -0.66 -14.36
C GLN A 86 17.74 -1.60 -13.45
N GLN A 87 18.75 -1.08 -12.75
CA GLN A 87 19.51 -1.85 -11.75
C GLN A 87 18.67 -2.13 -10.52
N PHE A 88 17.94 -1.10 -10.02
CA PHE A 88 17.09 -1.23 -8.85
C PHE A 88 16.05 -2.35 -8.99
N ILE A 89 15.35 -2.44 -10.10
CA ILE A 89 14.29 -3.44 -10.28
C ILE A 89 14.83 -4.89 -10.36
N ARG A 90 16.15 -5.07 -10.58
CA ARG A 90 16.81 -6.36 -10.75
C ARG A 90 17.67 -6.79 -9.56
N LYS A 91 17.84 -5.92 -8.58
CA LYS A 91 18.71 -6.21 -7.44
C LYS A 91 17.97 -6.80 -6.26
N ASN A 92 18.73 -7.44 -5.38
CA ASN A 92 18.23 -7.83 -4.07
C ASN A 92 17.86 -6.61 -3.24
N ILE A 93 16.75 -6.69 -2.54
CA ILE A 93 16.33 -5.66 -1.61
C ILE A 93 16.14 -6.22 -0.20
N CYS A 94 16.49 -5.42 0.78
CA CYS A 94 16.20 -5.69 2.18
C CYS A 94 15.07 -4.77 2.65
N ILE A 95 13.99 -5.37 3.13
CA ILE A 95 12.88 -4.66 3.76
C ILE A 95 12.93 -4.92 5.25
N TYR A 96 12.96 -3.86 6.05
CA TYR A 96 13.04 -3.99 7.51
C TYR A 96 12.04 -3.08 8.22
N ASP A 97 11.51 -3.58 9.33
CA ASP A 97 10.64 -2.82 10.21
C ASP A 97 11.46 -1.98 11.19
N ASN A 98 11.43 -0.67 11.01
CA ASN A 98 12.08 0.28 11.92
C ASN A 98 11.21 0.68 13.13
N THR A 99 10.00 0.16 13.24
CA THR A 99 9.04 0.52 14.31
C THR A 99 9.15 -0.36 15.55
N ARG A 100 9.95 -1.41 15.52
CA ARG A 100 10.12 -2.42 16.59
C ARG A 100 8.85 -3.21 16.92
N ILE A 101 7.84 -3.16 16.08
CA ILE A 101 6.57 -3.87 16.31
C ILE A 101 6.76 -5.38 16.22
N ASN A 102 7.55 -5.82 15.24
CA ASN A 102 7.85 -7.22 14.97
C ASN A 102 9.30 -7.58 15.33
N HIS A 103 9.89 -6.93 16.35
CA HIS A 103 11.29 -7.13 16.72
C HIS A 103 12.30 -6.85 15.58
N ASN A 104 12.00 -5.85 14.74
CA ASN A 104 12.80 -5.45 13.59
C ASN A 104 13.10 -6.61 12.61
N PRO A 105 12.11 -7.38 12.16
CA PRO A 105 12.38 -8.42 11.20
C PRO A 105 12.98 -7.81 9.94
N GLN A 106 13.97 -8.49 9.41
CA GLN A 106 14.56 -8.18 8.12
C GLN A 106 14.10 -9.21 7.12
N TYR A 107 13.66 -8.75 5.98
CA TYR A 107 13.21 -9.60 4.87
C TYR A 107 14.09 -9.30 3.66
N LEU A 108 14.82 -10.31 3.20
CA LEU A 108 15.61 -10.23 1.98
C LEU A 108 14.80 -10.81 0.83
N PHE A 109 14.80 -10.11 -0.30
CA PHE A 109 14.14 -10.53 -1.52
C PHE A 109 15.11 -10.41 -2.69
N ASP A 110 15.01 -11.33 -3.64
CA ASP A 110 15.86 -11.34 -4.82
C ASP A 110 15.59 -10.14 -5.71
N THR A 111 14.34 -9.70 -5.77
CA THR A 111 13.96 -8.48 -6.50
C THR A 111 12.86 -7.71 -5.76
N PRO A 112 12.65 -6.42 -6.07
CA PRO A 112 11.49 -5.69 -5.59
C PRO A 112 10.15 -6.36 -5.92
N SER A 113 10.03 -7.00 -7.09
CA SER A 113 8.83 -7.75 -7.47
C SER A 113 8.51 -8.91 -6.50
N ASP A 114 9.54 -9.58 -5.97
CA ASP A 114 9.34 -10.68 -5.02
C ASP A 114 8.77 -10.18 -3.69
N TYR A 115 9.17 -8.98 -3.24
CA TYR A 115 8.51 -8.35 -2.09
C TYR A 115 7.05 -8.00 -2.41
N TRP A 116 6.76 -7.43 -3.57
CA TRP A 116 5.40 -7.10 -3.99
C TRP A 116 4.51 -8.36 -4.01
N ASN A 117 4.98 -9.43 -4.64
CA ASN A 117 4.30 -10.72 -4.67
C ASN A 117 4.06 -11.27 -3.25
N LYS A 118 5.12 -11.33 -2.43
CA LYS A 118 5.04 -11.89 -1.07
C LYS A 118 4.10 -11.10 -0.19
N PHE A 119 4.12 -9.76 -0.34
CA PHE A 119 3.23 -8.88 0.41
C PHE A 119 1.77 -9.23 0.12
N TYR A 120 1.37 -9.19 -1.14
CA TYR A 120 -0.03 -9.44 -1.50
C TYR A 120 -0.44 -10.89 -1.32
N PHE A 121 0.42 -11.84 -1.65
CA PHE A 121 0.16 -13.25 -1.36
C PHE A 121 -0.17 -13.47 0.11
N SER A 122 0.63 -12.90 1.01
CA SER A 122 0.43 -13.06 2.45
C SER A 122 -0.88 -12.45 2.95
N TRP A 123 -1.28 -11.30 2.42
CA TRP A 123 -2.54 -10.65 2.78
C TRP A 123 -3.75 -11.37 2.17
N LEU A 124 -3.67 -11.84 0.93
CA LEU A 124 -4.74 -12.58 0.27
C LEU A 124 -5.04 -13.94 0.92
N HIS A 125 -4.01 -14.59 1.47
CA HIS A 125 -4.13 -15.90 2.11
C HIS A 125 -4.17 -15.85 3.65
N TRP A 126 -4.25 -14.66 4.22
CA TRP A 126 -4.37 -14.54 5.67
C TRP A 126 -5.74 -15.06 6.15
N PRO A 127 -5.80 -16.02 7.09
CA PRO A 127 -7.05 -16.68 7.50
C PRO A 127 -8.16 -15.75 8.00
N ALA A 128 -7.79 -14.55 8.47
CA ALA A 128 -8.74 -13.55 8.95
C ALA A 128 -9.33 -12.65 7.84
N VAL A 129 -8.94 -12.85 6.57
CA VAL A 129 -9.36 -12.01 5.44
C VAL A 129 -10.88 -11.97 5.25
N SER A 130 -11.60 -13.03 5.58
CA SER A 130 -13.01 -13.19 5.16
C SER A 130 -13.99 -12.21 5.80
N ARG A 131 -13.64 -11.47 6.86
CA ARG A 131 -14.61 -10.62 7.58
C ARG A 131 -14.21 -9.16 7.77
N GLN A 132 -12.93 -8.80 7.66
CA GLN A 132 -12.45 -7.50 8.12
C GLN A 132 -11.44 -6.83 7.23
N VAL A 133 -11.01 -7.48 6.16
CA VAL A 133 -10.04 -6.93 5.22
C VAL A 133 -10.75 -6.48 3.97
N VAL A 134 -10.42 -5.28 3.51
CA VAL A 134 -10.79 -4.77 2.21
C VAL A 134 -9.53 -4.38 1.46
N PHE A 135 -9.44 -4.79 0.21
CA PHE A 135 -8.39 -4.37 -0.69
C PHE A 135 -8.87 -3.15 -1.48
N VAL A 136 -8.01 -2.14 -1.60
CA VAL A 136 -8.36 -0.85 -2.18
C VAL A 136 -7.25 -0.41 -3.14
N LYS A 137 -7.60 -0.16 -4.39
CA LYS A 137 -6.64 0.38 -5.37
C LYS A 137 -6.21 1.80 -4.99
N SER A 138 -4.92 2.06 -5.03
CA SER A 138 -4.38 3.40 -4.80
C SER A 138 -4.87 4.41 -5.85
N SER A 139 -5.12 3.96 -7.07
CA SER A 139 -5.73 4.75 -8.15
C SER A 139 -7.12 5.24 -7.78
N ASP A 140 -7.96 4.38 -7.20
CA ASP A 140 -9.31 4.76 -6.79
C ASP A 140 -9.30 5.83 -5.70
N LEU A 141 -8.37 5.72 -4.74
CA LEU A 141 -8.21 6.76 -3.71
C LEU A 141 -7.82 8.12 -4.31
N LEU A 142 -7.05 8.11 -5.39
CA LEU A 142 -6.58 9.35 -6.04
C LEU A 142 -7.61 9.95 -6.99
N GLN A 143 -8.37 9.11 -7.69
CA GLN A 143 -9.30 9.53 -8.75
C GLN A 143 -10.72 9.73 -8.22
N ARG A 144 -11.17 8.89 -7.29
CA ARG A 144 -12.55 8.84 -6.78
C ARG A 144 -12.61 8.78 -5.25
N PRO A 145 -11.96 9.72 -4.52
CA PRO A 145 -11.84 9.65 -3.07
C PRO A 145 -13.18 9.64 -2.34
N SER A 146 -14.18 10.39 -2.84
CA SER A 146 -15.52 10.45 -2.22
C SER A 146 -16.23 9.11 -2.29
N SER A 147 -16.33 8.52 -3.47
CA SER A 147 -16.97 7.21 -3.66
C SER A 147 -16.23 6.12 -2.85
N LEU A 148 -14.90 6.16 -2.84
CA LEU A 148 -14.13 5.19 -2.10
C LEU A 148 -14.35 5.25 -0.60
N ILE A 149 -14.33 6.45 -0.02
CA ILE A 149 -14.55 6.59 1.43
C ILE A 149 -15.98 6.22 1.79
N ALA A 150 -16.97 6.58 0.97
CA ALA A 150 -18.35 6.17 1.17
C ALA A 150 -18.50 4.64 1.21
N GLU A 151 -17.88 3.93 0.27
CA GLU A 151 -17.88 2.46 0.25
C GLU A 151 -17.18 1.84 1.47
N ILE A 152 -16.05 2.39 1.91
CA ILE A 152 -15.37 1.93 3.12
C ILE A 152 -16.24 2.15 4.34
N VAL A 153 -16.88 3.30 4.45
CA VAL A 153 -17.79 3.65 5.56
C VAL A 153 -18.97 2.68 5.59
N SER A 154 -19.61 2.45 4.44
CA SER A 154 -20.71 1.49 4.31
C SER A 154 -20.28 0.07 4.68
N LYS A 155 -19.19 -0.43 4.09
CA LYS A 155 -18.71 -1.80 4.29
C LYS A 155 -18.37 -2.12 5.74
N PHE A 156 -17.77 -1.17 6.44
CA PHE A 156 -17.37 -1.35 7.85
C PHE A 156 -18.32 -0.73 8.85
N ARG A 157 -19.45 -0.20 8.40
CA ARG A 157 -20.45 0.48 9.23
C ARG A 157 -19.81 1.56 10.11
N LEU A 158 -18.93 2.37 9.49
CA LEU A 158 -18.35 3.53 10.16
C LEU A 158 -19.33 4.70 10.10
N GLU A 159 -19.06 5.72 10.90
CA GLU A 159 -19.84 6.94 10.91
C GLU A 159 -19.04 8.08 10.27
N PHE A 160 -19.66 8.87 9.40
CA PHE A 160 -19.07 10.10 8.88
C PHE A 160 -18.97 11.14 10.01
N ARG A 161 -17.93 11.94 9.96
CA ARG A 161 -17.73 13.04 10.93
C ARG A 161 -18.64 14.22 10.66
N HIS A 162 -18.87 14.53 9.40
CA HIS A 162 -19.73 15.59 8.90
C HIS A 162 -20.47 15.08 7.67
N ASP A 163 -21.58 15.72 7.34
CA ASP A 163 -22.38 15.43 6.17
C ASP A 163 -21.75 16.03 4.88
N ASP A 164 -20.42 16.06 4.83
CA ASP A 164 -19.67 16.58 3.70
C ASP A 164 -19.84 15.63 2.50
N SER A 165 -20.71 15.98 1.60
CA SER A 165 -20.97 15.23 0.35
C SER A 165 -19.76 15.19 -0.58
N VAL A 166 -18.75 16.06 -0.37
CA VAL A 166 -17.56 16.14 -1.21
C VAL A 166 -16.29 15.96 -0.39
N ILE A 167 -15.57 14.88 -0.66
CA ILE A 167 -14.31 14.56 -0.02
C ILE A 167 -13.16 15.03 -0.90
N HIS A 168 -12.33 15.90 -0.37
CA HIS A 168 -11.19 16.47 -1.07
C HIS A 168 -9.88 15.84 -0.61
N LEU A 169 -9.00 15.56 -1.57
CA LEU A 169 -7.61 15.20 -1.26
C LEU A 169 -6.91 16.38 -0.58
N PRO A 170 -6.05 16.09 0.41
CA PRO A 170 -5.36 17.17 1.13
C PRO A 170 -4.41 17.91 0.21
N LYS A 171 -4.35 19.24 0.40
CA LYS A 171 -3.29 20.08 -0.17
C LYS A 171 -2.13 20.14 0.83
N THR A 172 -0.90 19.99 0.39
CA THR A 172 0.26 20.28 1.25
C THR A 172 0.61 21.76 1.17
N ARG A 173 1.43 22.26 2.12
CA ARG A 173 2.00 23.62 2.05
C ARG A 173 2.82 23.87 0.76
N LYS A 174 3.20 22.84 0.02
CA LYS A 174 4.01 22.89 -1.21
C LYS A 174 3.23 22.46 -2.47
N GLY A 175 1.91 22.47 -2.42
CA GLY A 175 1.06 22.03 -3.52
C GLY A 175 0.25 20.76 -3.18
N PRO A 176 -0.38 20.09 -4.15
CA PRO A 176 -1.14 18.89 -3.91
C PRO A 176 -0.28 17.84 -3.22
N ALA A 177 -0.78 17.26 -2.12
CA ALA A 177 -0.07 16.25 -1.33
C ALA A 177 0.26 15.00 -2.15
N VAL A 178 -0.48 14.82 -3.19
CA VAL A 178 -0.35 13.74 -4.14
C VAL A 178 -0.23 14.38 -5.51
N LYS A 179 0.97 14.38 -6.04
CA LYS A 179 1.13 14.57 -7.47
C LYS A 179 0.52 13.35 -8.12
N PRO A 180 -0.26 13.52 -9.21
CA PRO A 180 -0.70 12.40 -10.02
C PRO A 180 0.49 11.49 -10.30
N LEU A 181 0.26 10.19 -10.29
CA LEU A 181 1.29 9.19 -10.60
C LEU A 181 1.84 9.36 -12.05
N GLU A 182 1.17 10.16 -12.85
CA GLU A 182 1.55 10.57 -14.22
C GLU A 182 2.57 11.72 -14.27
N ASP A 183 3.01 12.24 -13.12
CA ASP A 183 4.00 13.32 -13.10
C ASP A 183 5.29 12.86 -13.76
N SER A 184 5.70 13.60 -14.80
CA SER A 184 6.90 13.41 -15.62
C SER A 184 8.21 13.26 -14.83
N SER A 185 8.18 13.50 -13.52
CA SER A 185 9.30 13.23 -12.61
C SER A 185 9.50 11.73 -12.28
N VAL A 186 8.53 10.86 -12.56
CA VAL A 186 8.70 9.42 -12.45
C VAL A 186 9.38 8.94 -13.72
N LYS A 187 10.63 8.50 -13.63
CA LYS A 187 11.31 7.86 -14.76
C LYS A 187 10.42 6.75 -15.30
N LYS A 188 10.04 6.86 -16.56
CA LYS A 188 9.27 5.81 -17.22
C LYS A 188 10.14 4.55 -17.31
N LEU A 189 9.53 3.42 -17.04
CA LEU A 189 10.10 2.13 -17.35
C LEU A 189 10.21 2.01 -18.87
N ASP A 190 11.30 1.47 -19.36
CA ASP A 190 11.40 1.08 -20.76
C ASP A 190 10.72 -0.30 -21.00
N ASP A 191 10.64 -0.72 -22.26
CA ASP A 191 10.00 -1.98 -22.62
C ASP A 191 10.71 -3.21 -22.03
N LEU A 192 12.02 -3.15 -21.84
CA LEU A 192 12.78 -4.23 -21.20
C LEU A 192 12.50 -4.33 -19.72
N ASP A 193 12.34 -3.19 -19.07
CA ASP A 193 11.96 -3.11 -17.66
C ASP A 193 10.55 -3.63 -17.44
N VAL A 194 9.61 -3.23 -18.30
CA VAL A 194 8.23 -3.73 -18.26
C VAL A 194 8.19 -5.25 -18.43
N ARG A 195 8.91 -5.80 -19.42
CA ARG A 195 9.00 -7.25 -19.62
C ARG A 195 9.62 -7.96 -18.42
N PHE A 196 10.67 -7.39 -17.84
CA PHE A 196 11.30 -7.96 -16.64
C PHE A 196 10.32 -7.99 -15.47
N ILE A 197 9.67 -6.88 -15.14
CA ILE A 197 8.68 -6.82 -14.06
C ILE A 197 7.57 -7.84 -14.33
N LYS A 198 7.03 -7.88 -15.55
CA LYS A 198 5.98 -8.82 -15.95
C LYS A 198 6.40 -10.29 -15.77
N SER A 199 7.66 -10.62 -16.03
CA SER A 199 8.18 -11.98 -15.84
C SER A 199 8.34 -12.38 -14.37
N ARG A 200 8.37 -11.41 -13.45
CA ARG A 200 8.56 -11.62 -12.02
C ARG A 200 7.29 -11.46 -11.19
N VAL A 201 6.36 -10.64 -11.63
CA VAL A 201 5.07 -10.48 -10.97
C VAL A 201 4.23 -11.73 -11.20
N ASN A 202 3.62 -12.24 -10.14
CA ASN A 202 2.78 -13.44 -10.22
C ASN A 202 1.40 -13.06 -10.76
N PRO A 203 1.00 -13.58 -11.95
CA PRO A 203 -0.29 -13.22 -12.56
C PRO A 203 -1.50 -13.68 -11.74
N ASP A 204 -1.39 -14.78 -10.98
CA ASP A 204 -2.49 -15.24 -10.12
C ASP A 204 -2.75 -14.27 -8.97
N ILE A 205 -1.70 -13.60 -8.48
CA ILE A 205 -1.84 -12.56 -7.46
C ILE A 205 -2.49 -11.33 -8.06
N GLU A 206 -2.06 -10.88 -9.24
CA GLU A 206 -2.68 -9.76 -9.95
C GLU A 206 -4.17 -10.03 -10.18
N GLN A 207 -4.53 -11.19 -10.73
CA GLN A 207 -5.91 -11.55 -10.98
C GLN A 207 -6.74 -11.59 -9.69
N LYS A 208 -6.24 -12.22 -8.63
CA LYS A 208 -6.92 -12.24 -7.34
C LYS A 208 -7.13 -10.86 -6.75
N LEU A 209 -6.16 -9.95 -6.90
CA LEU A 209 -6.31 -8.56 -6.45
C LEU A 209 -7.40 -7.84 -7.23
N GLU A 210 -7.51 -8.05 -8.56
CA GLU A 210 -8.60 -7.50 -9.37
C GLU A 210 -9.97 -8.01 -8.89
N ASP A 211 -10.06 -9.28 -8.52
CA ASP A 211 -11.30 -9.91 -8.09
C ASP A 211 -11.77 -9.42 -6.71
N VAL A 212 -10.84 -9.21 -5.78
CA VAL A 212 -11.15 -8.87 -4.37
C VAL A 212 -11.12 -7.38 -4.06
N CYS A 213 -10.51 -6.54 -4.92
CA CYS A 213 -10.52 -5.10 -4.72
C CYS A 213 -11.93 -4.55 -4.67
N LEU A 214 -12.13 -3.58 -3.78
CA LEU A 214 -13.39 -2.88 -3.64
C LEU A 214 -13.79 -2.26 -4.99
N LYS A 215 -14.95 -2.65 -5.50
CA LYS A 215 -15.50 -2.12 -6.74
C LYS A 215 -16.33 -0.89 -6.41
N LEU A 216 -15.98 0.23 -7.00
CA LEU A 216 -16.73 1.47 -6.82
C LEU A 216 -17.88 1.52 -7.85
N PRO A 217 -19.03 2.06 -7.48
CA PRO A 217 -20.10 2.32 -8.43
C PRO A 217 -19.60 3.23 -9.56
N SER A 218 -20.09 2.97 -10.76
CA SER A 218 -19.83 3.74 -11.98
C SER A 218 -20.30 5.18 -11.88
#